data_8f1392ecc1442970c11ec40c4d5856a5
#
_entry.id   8f1392ecc1442970c11ec40c4d5856a5
#
_cell.length_a   1.000
_cell.length_b   1.000
_cell.length_c   1.000
_cell.angle_alpha   90.00
_cell.angle_beta   90.00
_cell.angle_gamma   90.00
#
_symmetry.space_group_name_H-M   'P 1'
#
loop_
_entity.id
_entity.type
_entity.pdbx_description
1 polymer ?
#
loop_
_entity_poly.entity_id
_entity_poly.type
_entity_poly.pdbx_seq_one_letter_code
_entity_poly.pdbx_strand_id
1 'polypeptide(L)'
;MDSTFELKKNNYQPNSLTLSRQEWGVNERKILGLLINQLDFNRDYDPEKSHIFKLPIQEVAKYVDYKYMKASLDNLQSCKIQVFNKEKDTFSSLVLFPEYHYNRDNSGKIEMIVTNSSLVFLLNLGKEYTKYNLDIFLQFQSVFSQRMYEIVMMELKNNHRKSFEYELDFLQQIFDTKYNNFANFKLRVLDKARNDFFEKADLILNYEPAKKKGKKVISIKFMIQTATDVKFEAVEEEMNDFRKADPNQVVLVAKDIMLREYKFSREQEFMILNSPDLLTTFVEINSRIDNGLIKIRSSKTHYLAKSLGFGKK
;
A
#
# COMPACT_ATOMS: atom_id res chain seq x y z
N MET A 1 -2.23 -26.04 23.18
CA MET A 1 -1.90 -24.65 23.57
C MET A 1 -2.69 -23.74 22.63
N ASP A 2 -3.67 -23.02 23.13
CA ASP A 2 -4.34 -21.97 22.34
C ASP A 2 -3.29 -20.87 22.07
N SER A 3 -2.80 -20.80 20.83
CA SER A 3 -1.95 -19.70 20.43
C SER A 3 -2.75 -18.42 20.57
N THR A 4 -2.21 -17.46 21.33
CA THR A 4 -2.78 -16.11 21.42
C THR A 4 -2.96 -15.57 20.01
N PHE A 5 -4.19 -15.15 19.68
CA PHE A 5 -4.47 -14.50 18.40
C PHE A 5 -3.71 -13.17 18.33
N GLU A 6 -2.81 -13.07 17.38
CA GLU A 6 -2.01 -11.88 17.15
C GLU A 6 -2.07 -11.50 15.68
N LEU A 7 -2.30 -10.21 15.40
CA LEU A 7 -2.30 -9.69 14.05
C LEU A 7 -0.88 -9.36 13.58
N LYS A 8 -0.47 -9.98 12.50
CA LYS A 8 0.77 -9.63 11.78
C LYS A 8 0.55 -8.32 11.02
N LYS A 9 1.56 -7.46 10.99
CA LYS A 9 1.52 -6.16 10.31
C LYS A 9 1.16 -6.28 8.82
N ASN A 10 1.65 -7.32 8.15
CA ASN A 10 1.48 -7.48 6.71
C ASN A 10 0.74 -8.77 6.37
N ASN A 11 -0.10 -8.69 5.36
CA ASN A 11 -0.66 -9.84 4.67
C ASN A 11 0.20 -10.22 3.47
N TYR A 12 0.17 -11.51 3.15
CA TYR A 12 0.80 -12.11 1.97
C TYR A 12 -0.25 -12.98 1.29
N GLN A 13 -0.47 -12.75 0.00
CA GLN A 13 -1.43 -13.53 -0.78
C GLN A 13 -0.93 -13.76 -2.21
N PRO A 14 -1.36 -14.83 -2.90
CA PRO A 14 -0.98 -15.06 -4.29
C PRO A 14 -1.47 -13.92 -5.20
N ASN A 15 -0.69 -13.56 -6.21
CA ASN A 15 -1.13 -12.58 -7.22
C ASN A 15 -2.37 -13.06 -7.98
N SER A 16 -2.55 -14.37 -8.12
CA SER A 16 -3.77 -14.96 -8.69
C SER A 16 -5.04 -14.63 -7.88
N LEU A 17 -4.95 -14.50 -6.54
CA LEU A 17 -6.05 -14.01 -5.71
C LEU A 17 -6.26 -12.51 -5.93
N THR A 18 -5.18 -11.72 -5.94
CA THR A 18 -5.24 -10.27 -6.19
C THR A 18 -5.90 -9.93 -7.52
N LEU A 19 -5.60 -10.67 -8.58
CA LEU A 19 -6.11 -10.46 -9.93
C LEU A 19 -7.36 -11.28 -10.27
N SER A 20 -7.90 -12.07 -9.33
CA SER A 20 -9.12 -12.85 -9.55
C SER A 20 -10.36 -11.97 -9.55
N ARG A 21 -11.42 -12.40 -10.22
CA ARG A 21 -12.76 -11.84 -10.03
C ARG A 21 -13.31 -12.30 -8.68
N GLN A 22 -13.83 -11.36 -7.89
CA GLN A 22 -14.37 -11.59 -6.56
C GLN A 22 -15.65 -10.77 -6.38
N GLU A 23 -16.72 -11.42 -5.97
CA GLU A 23 -18.04 -10.81 -5.77
C GLU A 23 -18.30 -10.42 -4.29
N TRP A 24 -17.23 -10.24 -3.51
CA TRP A 24 -17.28 -9.91 -2.09
C TRP A 24 -17.39 -8.41 -1.85
N GLY A 25 -18.19 -8.07 -0.84
CA GLY A 25 -18.27 -6.71 -0.29
C GLY A 25 -17.10 -6.37 0.64
N VAL A 26 -17.20 -5.17 1.24
CA VAL A 26 -16.16 -4.65 2.14
C VAL A 26 -15.95 -5.53 3.36
N ASN A 27 -17.04 -6.00 3.98
CA ASN A 27 -16.96 -6.77 5.22
C ASN A 27 -16.38 -8.15 4.99
N GLU A 28 -16.81 -8.84 3.93
CA GLU A 28 -16.30 -10.15 3.52
C GLU A 28 -14.78 -10.07 3.27
N ARG A 29 -14.33 -9.02 2.62
CA ARG A 29 -12.92 -8.81 2.33
C ARG A 29 -12.11 -8.49 3.60
N LYS A 30 -12.69 -7.80 4.58
CA LYS A 30 -12.05 -7.59 5.89
C LYS A 30 -11.88 -8.92 6.62
N ILE A 31 -12.92 -9.76 6.65
CA ILE A 31 -12.85 -11.11 7.26
C ILE A 31 -11.80 -11.97 6.54
N LEU A 32 -11.80 -11.97 5.21
CA LEU A 32 -10.78 -12.65 4.40
C LEU A 32 -9.37 -12.16 4.73
N GLY A 33 -9.17 -10.84 4.82
CA GLY A 33 -7.88 -10.24 5.18
C GLY A 33 -7.39 -10.69 6.56
N LEU A 34 -8.28 -10.74 7.55
CA LEU A 34 -7.98 -11.25 8.88
C LEU A 34 -7.61 -12.73 8.86
N LEU A 35 -8.30 -13.53 8.04
CA LEU A 35 -8.00 -14.96 7.89
C LEU A 35 -6.66 -15.19 7.20
N ILE A 36 -6.38 -14.50 6.09
CA ILE A 36 -5.08 -14.57 5.40
C ILE A 36 -3.94 -14.21 6.35
N ASN A 37 -4.17 -13.27 7.26
CA ASN A 37 -3.20 -12.87 8.26
C ASN A 37 -2.80 -14.02 9.21
N GLN A 38 -3.69 -14.97 9.42
CA GLN A 38 -3.44 -16.15 10.28
C GLN A 38 -2.75 -17.31 9.54
N LEU A 39 -2.59 -17.23 8.23
CA LEU A 39 -1.85 -18.24 7.48
C LEU A 39 -0.39 -18.29 7.94
N ASP A 40 0.11 -19.48 8.19
CA ASP A 40 1.51 -19.74 8.48
C ASP A 40 2.16 -20.46 7.29
N PHE A 41 2.94 -19.73 6.52
CA PHE A 41 3.58 -20.24 5.30
C PHE A 41 4.73 -21.21 5.59
N ASN A 42 5.18 -21.32 6.85
CA ASN A 42 6.21 -22.25 7.29
C ASN A 42 5.63 -23.53 7.90
N ARG A 43 4.30 -23.57 8.08
CA ARG A 43 3.65 -24.74 8.66
C ARG A 43 3.45 -25.81 7.59
N ASP A 44 3.78 -27.04 7.94
CA ASP A 44 3.40 -28.22 7.16
C ASP A 44 1.91 -28.52 7.39
N TYR A 45 1.09 -28.30 6.37
CA TYR A 45 -0.33 -28.56 6.39
C TYR A 45 -0.59 -29.92 5.77
N ASP A 46 -1.39 -30.75 6.46
CA ASP A 46 -1.77 -32.07 5.98
C ASP A 46 -2.57 -31.95 4.66
N PRO A 47 -2.06 -32.44 3.52
CA PRO A 47 -2.71 -32.29 2.23
C PRO A 47 -4.01 -33.07 2.06
N GLU A 48 -4.33 -33.97 2.98
CA GLU A 48 -5.52 -34.82 2.90
C GLU A 48 -6.67 -34.31 3.79
N LYS A 49 -6.43 -33.24 4.57
CA LYS A 49 -7.41 -32.72 5.53
C LYS A 49 -7.86 -31.31 5.20
N SER A 50 -9.09 -31.00 5.58
CA SER A 50 -9.54 -29.61 5.73
C SER A 50 -8.94 -28.99 6.98
N HIS A 51 -8.68 -27.69 6.93
CA HIS A 51 -8.08 -26.93 8.03
C HIS A 51 -9.06 -25.93 8.61
N ILE A 52 -9.09 -25.81 9.94
CA ILE A 52 -9.96 -24.87 10.65
C ILE A 52 -9.14 -23.67 11.09
N PHE A 53 -9.53 -22.49 10.62
CA PHE A 53 -9.00 -21.22 11.08
C PHE A 53 -9.98 -20.59 12.06
N LYS A 54 -9.44 -20.04 13.16
CA LYS A 54 -10.25 -19.51 14.27
C LYS A 54 -9.98 -18.02 14.42
N LEU A 55 -10.99 -17.21 14.17
CA LEU A 55 -10.93 -15.75 14.36
C LEU A 55 -11.75 -15.37 15.60
N PRO A 56 -11.16 -14.72 16.63
CA PRO A 56 -11.94 -14.24 17.77
C PRO A 56 -12.99 -13.23 17.28
N ILE A 57 -14.24 -13.41 17.66
CA ILE A 57 -15.34 -12.53 17.23
C ILE A 57 -15.06 -11.10 17.60
N GLN A 58 -14.53 -10.84 18.79
CA GLN A 58 -14.19 -9.49 19.26
C GLN A 58 -13.13 -8.77 18.39
N GLU A 59 -12.19 -9.52 17.83
CA GLU A 59 -11.19 -8.96 16.91
C GLU A 59 -11.81 -8.62 15.56
N VAL A 60 -12.68 -9.49 15.02
CA VAL A 60 -13.40 -9.22 13.79
C VAL A 60 -14.36 -8.04 13.96
N ALA A 61 -15.00 -7.92 15.12
CA ALA A 61 -15.95 -6.86 15.43
C ALA A 61 -15.34 -5.44 15.48
N LYS A 62 -14.04 -5.32 15.61
CA LYS A 62 -13.35 -4.03 15.46
C LYS A 62 -13.51 -3.43 14.05
N TYR A 63 -13.77 -4.27 13.04
CA TYR A 63 -13.79 -3.89 11.63
C TYR A 63 -15.11 -4.18 10.93
N VAL A 64 -15.91 -5.12 11.46
CA VAL A 64 -17.18 -5.58 10.92
C VAL A 64 -18.24 -5.57 12.03
N ASP A 65 -19.26 -4.74 11.88
CA ASP A 65 -20.35 -4.64 12.87
C ASP A 65 -21.05 -6.01 13.03
N TYR A 66 -21.36 -6.39 14.27
CA TYR A 66 -22.04 -7.63 14.64
C TYR A 66 -23.32 -7.89 13.84
N LYS A 67 -24.09 -6.84 13.54
CA LYS A 67 -25.33 -6.96 12.76
C LYS A 67 -25.13 -7.48 11.34
N TYR A 68 -23.92 -7.29 10.76
CA TYR A 68 -23.58 -7.77 9.43
C TYR A 68 -22.78 -9.06 9.44
N MET A 69 -22.32 -9.53 10.61
CA MET A 69 -21.39 -10.64 10.73
C MET A 69 -21.91 -11.90 10.03
N LYS A 70 -23.12 -12.33 10.40
CA LYS A 70 -23.72 -13.54 9.79
C LYS A 70 -23.87 -13.42 8.28
N ALA A 71 -24.42 -12.30 7.79
CA ALA A 71 -24.61 -12.08 6.36
C ALA A 71 -23.27 -12.10 5.60
N SER A 72 -22.22 -11.52 6.18
CA SER A 72 -20.89 -11.53 5.57
C SER A 72 -20.27 -12.93 5.55
N LEU A 73 -20.49 -13.75 6.57
CA LEU A 73 -20.04 -15.14 6.58
C LEU A 73 -20.80 -15.99 5.55
N ASP A 74 -22.13 -15.82 5.45
CA ASP A 74 -22.96 -16.47 4.43
C ASP A 74 -22.49 -16.10 3.01
N ASN A 75 -22.16 -14.82 2.77
CA ASN A 75 -21.63 -14.36 1.50
C ASN A 75 -20.24 -14.95 1.21
N LEU A 76 -19.33 -15.01 2.19
CA LEU A 76 -18.03 -15.65 2.01
C LEU A 76 -18.15 -17.13 1.65
N GLN A 77 -19.12 -17.84 2.23
CA GLN A 77 -19.39 -19.24 1.94
C GLN A 77 -19.95 -19.44 0.53
N SER A 78 -20.80 -18.53 0.05
CA SER A 78 -21.51 -18.69 -1.23
C SER A 78 -20.73 -18.16 -2.43
N CYS A 79 -19.86 -17.14 -2.24
CA CYS A 79 -19.15 -16.51 -3.34
C CYS A 79 -17.96 -17.33 -3.82
N LYS A 80 -17.76 -17.32 -5.15
CA LYS A 80 -16.67 -18.04 -5.82
C LYS A 80 -15.55 -17.07 -6.22
N ILE A 81 -14.33 -17.58 -6.12
CA ILE A 81 -13.18 -16.97 -6.79
C ILE A 81 -13.08 -17.58 -8.17
N GLN A 82 -12.89 -16.72 -9.17
CA GLN A 82 -12.68 -17.14 -10.54
C GLN A 82 -11.29 -16.70 -11.01
N VAL A 83 -10.45 -17.68 -11.32
CA VAL A 83 -9.08 -17.50 -11.78
C VAL A 83 -8.96 -17.97 -13.19
N PHE A 84 -8.50 -17.10 -14.08
CA PHE A 84 -8.19 -17.43 -15.46
C PHE A 84 -6.67 -17.47 -15.67
N ASN A 85 -6.16 -18.61 -16.10
CA ASN A 85 -4.77 -18.78 -16.48
C ASN A 85 -4.64 -18.66 -18.01
N LYS A 86 -4.11 -17.52 -18.48
CA LYS A 86 -3.96 -17.24 -19.92
C LYS A 86 -2.94 -18.17 -20.61
N GLU A 87 -1.89 -18.62 -19.90
CA GLU A 87 -0.85 -19.46 -20.49
C GLU A 87 -1.34 -20.89 -20.77
N LYS A 88 -2.18 -21.40 -19.86
CA LYS A 88 -2.74 -22.76 -19.98
C LYS A 88 -4.13 -22.79 -20.57
N ASP A 89 -4.70 -21.62 -20.88
CA ASP A 89 -6.10 -21.45 -21.32
C ASP A 89 -7.08 -22.20 -20.41
N THR A 90 -6.85 -22.11 -19.09
CA THR A 90 -7.67 -22.82 -18.10
C THR A 90 -8.42 -21.84 -17.21
N PHE A 91 -9.64 -22.22 -16.88
CA PHE A 91 -10.52 -21.51 -15.97
C PHE A 91 -10.74 -22.34 -14.71
N SER A 92 -10.49 -21.74 -13.56
CA SER A 92 -10.72 -22.36 -12.26
C SER A 92 -11.73 -21.55 -11.45
N SER A 93 -12.67 -22.25 -10.83
CA SER A 93 -13.65 -21.65 -9.92
C SER A 93 -13.64 -22.41 -8.58
N LEU A 94 -13.42 -21.70 -7.49
CA LEU A 94 -13.35 -22.32 -6.17
C LEU A 94 -14.09 -21.49 -5.12
N VAL A 95 -14.66 -22.19 -4.12
CA VAL A 95 -15.18 -21.60 -2.88
C VAL A 95 -14.08 -21.73 -1.82
N LEU A 96 -13.62 -20.62 -1.25
CA LEU A 96 -12.54 -20.68 -0.26
C LEU A 96 -12.97 -21.29 1.06
N PHE A 97 -14.19 -21.01 1.51
CA PHE A 97 -14.73 -21.36 2.83
C PHE A 97 -16.07 -22.04 2.67
N PRO A 98 -16.10 -23.35 2.41
CA PRO A 98 -17.36 -24.07 2.19
C PRO A 98 -18.21 -24.21 3.46
N GLU A 99 -17.60 -24.02 4.62
CA GLU A 99 -18.26 -24.19 5.92
C GLU A 99 -17.69 -23.22 6.95
N TYR A 100 -18.56 -22.73 7.84
CA TYR A 100 -18.16 -21.93 8.99
C TYR A 100 -19.06 -22.24 10.21
N HIS A 101 -18.53 -22.02 11.43
CA HIS A 101 -19.27 -22.07 12.68
C HIS A 101 -19.14 -20.73 13.40
N TYR A 102 -20.28 -20.24 13.92
CA TYR A 102 -20.38 -18.95 14.53
C TYR A 102 -21.48 -18.91 15.60
N ASN A 103 -21.16 -18.45 16.82
CA ASN A 103 -22.13 -18.36 17.90
C ASN A 103 -22.99 -17.10 17.77
N ARG A 104 -24.32 -17.26 17.85
CA ARG A 104 -25.28 -16.12 17.70
C ARG A 104 -25.20 -15.10 18.81
N ASP A 105 -24.71 -15.47 20.00
CA ASP A 105 -24.49 -14.57 21.14
C ASP A 105 -23.23 -13.70 21.00
N ASN A 106 -22.57 -13.78 19.86
CA ASN A 106 -21.31 -13.08 19.56
C ASN A 106 -20.16 -13.44 20.51
N SER A 107 -20.23 -14.59 21.16
CA SER A 107 -19.15 -15.12 22.00
C SER A 107 -18.20 -16.03 21.24
N GLY A 108 -16.99 -16.16 21.76
CA GLY A 108 -16.02 -17.13 21.27
C GLY A 108 -15.32 -16.75 19.96
N LYS A 109 -15.26 -17.73 19.05
CA LYS A 109 -14.48 -17.64 17.80
C LYS A 109 -15.36 -17.99 16.60
N ILE A 110 -15.11 -17.35 15.47
CA ILE A 110 -15.58 -17.78 14.17
C ILE A 110 -14.61 -18.88 13.70
N GLU A 111 -15.13 -20.06 13.45
CA GLU A 111 -14.36 -21.16 12.87
C GLU A 111 -14.68 -21.23 11.37
N MET A 112 -13.66 -21.11 10.54
CA MET A 112 -13.78 -21.16 9.08
C MET A 112 -13.02 -22.36 8.57
N ILE A 113 -13.73 -23.26 7.88
CA ILE A 113 -13.17 -24.47 7.31
C ILE A 113 -12.65 -24.14 5.91
N VAL A 114 -11.37 -24.42 5.67
CA VAL A 114 -10.68 -24.25 4.39
C VAL A 114 -10.34 -25.62 3.86
N THR A 115 -10.80 -25.95 2.64
CA THR A 115 -10.42 -27.21 1.99
C THR A 115 -8.94 -27.21 1.64
N ASN A 116 -8.38 -28.39 1.46
CA ASN A 116 -6.99 -28.51 1.03
C ASN A 116 -6.71 -27.75 -0.28
N SER A 117 -7.57 -27.86 -1.28
CA SER A 117 -7.40 -27.15 -2.56
C SER A 117 -7.40 -25.62 -2.39
N SER A 118 -8.28 -25.10 -1.54
CA SER A 118 -8.33 -23.67 -1.20
C SER A 118 -7.10 -23.23 -0.41
N LEU A 119 -6.62 -24.06 0.52
CA LEU A 119 -5.43 -23.78 1.29
C LEU A 119 -4.18 -23.77 0.42
N VAL A 120 -4.01 -24.77 -0.45
CA VAL A 120 -2.92 -24.81 -1.45
C VAL A 120 -2.95 -23.58 -2.34
N PHE A 121 -4.13 -23.14 -2.79
CA PHE A 121 -4.28 -21.91 -3.55
C PHE A 121 -3.82 -20.68 -2.75
N LEU A 122 -4.23 -20.55 -1.48
CA LEU A 122 -3.87 -19.40 -0.63
C LEU A 122 -2.38 -19.40 -0.24
N LEU A 123 -1.76 -20.57 -0.08
CA LEU A 123 -0.35 -20.71 0.28
C LEU A 123 0.60 -20.61 -0.94
N ASN A 124 0.08 -20.74 -2.16
CA ASN A 124 0.90 -20.72 -3.36
C ASN A 124 1.34 -19.28 -3.72
N LEU A 125 2.25 -18.74 -2.91
CA LEU A 125 2.82 -17.40 -3.15
C LEU A 125 3.70 -17.37 -4.41
N GLY A 126 4.31 -18.52 -4.78
CA GLY A 126 5.22 -18.61 -5.90
C GLY A 126 6.42 -17.66 -5.75
N LYS A 127 6.96 -17.19 -6.91
CA LYS A 127 8.01 -16.14 -6.93
C LYS A 127 7.43 -14.75 -6.77
N GLU A 128 6.15 -14.57 -7.08
CA GLU A 128 5.44 -13.29 -7.09
C GLU A 128 4.18 -13.38 -6.23
N TYR A 129 4.07 -12.52 -5.26
CA TYR A 129 2.94 -12.45 -4.33
C TYR A 129 2.61 -11.00 -4.00
N THR A 130 1.40 -10.74 -3.58
CA THR A 130 0.96 -9.44 -3.08
C THR A 130 1.26 -9.33 -1.59
N LYS A 131 2.03 -8.30 -1.20
CA LYS A 131 2.29 -7.95 0.20
C LYS A 131 1.71 -6.59 0.51
N TYR A 132 0.84 -6.50 1.51
CA TYR A 132 0.21 -5.23 1.91
C TYR A 132 0.06 -5.11 3.43
N ASN A 133 -0.04 -3.86 3.91
CA ASN A 133 -0.28 -3.57 5.32
C ASN A 133 -1.75 -3.84 5.65
N LEU A 134 -1.99 -4.72 6.64
CA LEU A 134 -3.33 -5.12 7.05
C LEU A 134 -4.11 -3.97 7.68
N ASP A 135 -3.49 -3.17 8.56
CA ASP A 135 -4.18 -2.08 9.26
C ASP A 135 -4.70 -1.02 8.28
N ILE A 136 -3.91 -0.69 7.26
CA ILE A 136 -4.34 0.21 6.18
C ILE A 136 -5.51 -0.40 5.40
N PHE A 137 -5.39 -1.66 5.01
CA PHE A 137 -6.43 -2.37 4.26
C PHE A 137 -7.77 -2.40 5.01
N LEU A 138 -7.75 -2.66 6.32
CA LEU A 138 -8.95 -2.73 7.16
C LEU A 138 -9.65 -1.38 7.35
N GLN A 139 -8.95 -0.26 7.17
CA GLN A 139 -9.54 1.09 7.24
C GLN A 139 -10.39 1.45 6.02
N PHE A 140 -10.20 0.80 4.87
CA PHE A 140 -10.98 1.10 3.68
C PHE A 140 -12.44 0.68 3.85
N GLN A 141 -13.35 1.60 3.47
CA GLN A 141 -14.80 1.38 3.49
C GLN A 141 -15.37 1.21 2.07
N SER A 142 -14.52 1.07 1.07
CA SER A 142 -14.87 0.81 -0.32
C SER A 142 -14.20 -0.48 -0.80
N VAL A 143 -14.98 -1.38 -1.38
CA VAL A 143 -14.44 -2.59 -2.02
C VAL A 143 -13.45 -2.23 -3.13
N PHE A 144 -13.71 -1.15 -3.86
CA PHE A 144 -12.83 -0.68 -4.93
C PHE A 144 -11.48 -0.20 -4.39
N SER A 145 -11.50 0.51 -3.24
CA SER A 145 -10.27 0.97 -2.59
C SER A 145 -9.46 -0.21 -2.06
N GLN A 146 -10.09 -1.20 -1.43
CA GLN A 146 -9.43 -2.43 -0.99
C GLN A 146 -8.78 -3.18 -2.16
N ARG A 147 -9.53 -3.38 -3.24
CA ARG A 147 -9.05 -4.10 -4.44
C ARG A 147 -7.92 -3.34 -5.16
N MET A 148 -8.09 -2.03 -5.34
CA MET A 148 -7.06 -1.20 -5.96
C MET A 148 -5.80 -1.15 -5.08
N TYR A 149 -5.94 -1.13 -3.75
CA TYR A 149 -4.80 -1.15 -2.83
C TYR A 149 -3.97 -2.44 -2.98
N GLU A 150 -4.62 -3.60 -3.07
CA GLU A 150 -3.91 -4.85 -3.33
C GLU A 150 -3.15 -4.82 -4.66
N ILE A 151 -3.77 -4.32 -5.75
CA ILE A 151 -3.12 -4.20 -7.06
C ILE A 151 -1.93 -3.25 -7.00
N VAL A 152 -2.11 -2.07 -6.40
CA VAL A 152 -1.03 -1.09 -6.24
C VAL A 152 0.13 -1.66 -5.41
N MET A 153 -0.17 -2.36 -4.32
CA MET A 153 0.86 -2.97 -3.48
C MET A 153 1.58 -4.12 -4.18
N MET A 154 0.88 -4.89 -5.02
CA MET A 154 1.49 -5.90 -5.89
C MET A 154 2.51 -5.25 -6.85
N GLU A 155 2.11 -4.19 -7.55
CA GLU A 155 2.99 -3.52 -8.51
C GLU A 155 4.18 -2.83 -7.82
N LEU A 156 3.94 -2.11 -6.72
CA LEU A 156 5.00 -1.39 -6.00
C LEU A 156 6.01 -2.32 -5.31
N LYS A 157 5.53 -3.40 -4.67
CA LYS A 157 6.38 -4.20 -3.78
C LYS A 157 7.05 -5.38 -4.48
N ASN A 158 6.36 -6.00 -5.43
CA ASN A 158 6.90 -7.17 -6.13
C ASN A 158 7.51 -6.79 -7.47
N ASN A 159 6.79 -5.97 -8.23
CA ASN A 159 7.22 -5.60 -9.58
C ASN A 159 8.13 -4.38 -9.57
N HIS A 160 8.31 -3.71 -8.41
CA HIS A 160 9.04 -2.45 -8.25
C HIS A 160 8.60 -1.37 -9.26
N ARG A 161 7.31 -1.37 -9.63
CA ARG A 161 6.75 -0.48 -10.63
C ARG A 161 5.96 0.63 -9.98
N LYS A 162 6.43 1.85 -10.11
CA LYS A 162 5.67 3.06 -9.76
C LYS A 162 4.71 3.51 -10.88
N SER A 163 4.85 2.94 -12.07
CA SER A 163 3.96 3.16 -13.21
C SER A 163 3.64 1.84 -13.88
N PHE A 164 2.35 1.60 -14.12
CA PHE A 164 1.84 0.39 -14.75
C PHE A 164 0.55 0.67 -15.54
N GLU A 165 0.19 -0.22 -16.44
CA GLU A 165 -0.99 -0.09 -17.31
C GLU A 165 -1.85 -1.34 -17.23
N TYR A 166 -3.18 -1.13 -17.16
CA TYR A 166 -4.18 -2.19 -17.26
C TYR A 166 -5.26 -1.85 -18.27
N GLU A 167 -5.75 -2.86 -18.97
CA GLU A 167 -6.93 -2.74 -19.81
C GLU A 167 -8.17 -2.46 -18.97
N LEU A 168 -9.03 -1.54 -19.43
CA LEU A 168 -10.25 -1.16 -18.71
C LEU A 168 -11.21 -2.34 -18.55
N ASP A 169 -11.36 -3.16 -19.58
CA ASP A 169 -12.25 -4.32 -19.56
C ASP A 169 -11.75 -5.37 -18.53
N PHE A 170 -10.42 -5.55 -18.43
CA PHE A 170 -9.82 -6.40 -17.38
C PHE A 170 -10.08 -5.85 -15.97
N LEU A 171 -9.89 -4.54 -15.74
CA LEU A 171 -10.19 -3.93 -14.47
C LEU A 171 -11.66 -4.08 -14.10
N GLN A 172 -12.58 -3.88 -15.04
CA GLN A 172 -13.99 -4.08 -14.81
C GLN A 172 -14.32 -5.54 -14.43
N GLN A 173 -13.66 -6.49 -15.07
CA GLN A 173 -13.82 -7.91 -14.78
C GLN A 173 -13.37 -8.24 -13.34
N ILE A 174 -12.17 -7.84 -12.93
CA ILE A 174 -11.65 -8.16 -11.58
C ILE A 174 -12.37 -7.40 -10.47
N PHE A 175 -12.94 -6.23 -10.75
CA PHE A 175 -13.75 -5.45 -9.80
C PHE A 175 -15.23 -5.83 -9.80
N ASP A 176 -15.61 -6.81 -10.60
CA ASP A 176 -17.00 -7.22 -10.80
C ASP A 176 -17.93 -6.05 -11.10
N THR A 177 -17.54 -5.24 -12.07
CA THR A 177 -18.30 -4.06 -12.51
C THR A 177 -18.57 -4.07 -14.00
N LYS A 178 -19.65 -3.38 -14.41
CA LYS A 178 -20.01 -3.22 -15.84
C LYS A 178 -20.46 -1.77 -16.09
N TYR A 179 -19.50 -0.84 -16.01
CA TYR A 179 -19.81 0.55 -16.36
C TYR A 179 -19.74 0.76 -17.86
N ASN A 180 -20.84 1.30 -18.42
CA ASN A 180 -20.96 1.53 -19.87
C ASN A 180 -20.01 2.60 -20.40
N ASN A 181 -19.50 3.47 -19.53
CA ASN A 181 -18.54 4.51 -19.90
C ASN A 181 -17.44 4.70 -18.87
N PHE A 182 -16.30 5.20 -19.33
CA PHE A 182 -15.14 5.46 -18.49
C PHE A 182 -15.40 6.50 -17.39
N ALA A 183 -16.27 7.48 -17.64
CA ALA A 183 -16.55 8.54 -16.65
C ALA A 183 -17.14 7.95 -15.35
N ASN A 184 -18.07 7.00 -15.47
CA ASN A 184 -18.65 6.34 -14.31
C ASN A 184 -17.63 5.43 -13.59
N PHE A 185 -16.81 4.68 -14.35
CA PHE A 185 -15.74 3.89 -13.76
C PHE A 185 -14.73 4.79 -13.03
N LYS A 186 -14.31 5.89 -13.68
CA LYS A 186 -13.43 6.90 -13.07
C LYS A 186 -13.99 7.40 -11.74
N LEU A 187 -15.22 7.92 -11.76
CA LEU A 187 -15.83 8.53 -10.57
C LEU A 187 -16.02 7.54 -9.41
N ARG A 188 -16.53 6.34 -9.72
CA ARG A 188 -16.96 5.39 -8.68
C ARG A 188 -15.83 4.49 -8.18
N VAL A 189 -14.84 4.21 -9.04
CA VAL A 189 -13.73 3.29 -8.73
C VAL A 189 -12.44 4.08 -8.48
N LEU A 190 -11.96 4.80 -9.51
CA LEU A 190 -10.62 5.39 -9.47
C LEU A 190 -10.54 6.60 -8.55
N ASP A 191 -11.48 7.55 -8.64
CA ASP A 191 -11.49 8.73 -7.78
C ASP A 191 -11.73 8.35 -6.31
N LYS A 192 -12.56 7.33 -6.06
CA LYS A 192 -12.78 6.81 -4.71
C LYS A 192 -11.51 6.20 -4.13
N ALA A 193 -10.82 5.35 -4.91
CA ALA A 193 -9.56 4.75 -4.49
C ALA A 193 -8.47 5.81 -4.26
N ARG A 194 -8.36 6.80 -5.15
CA ARG A 194 -7.40 7.91 -5.03
C ARG A 194 -7.57 8.68 -3.73
N ASN A 195 -8.81 9.06 -3.38
CA ASN A 195 -9.09 9.79 -2.15
C ASN A 195 -8.79 8.94 -0.90
N ASP A 196 -9.24 7.68 -0.88
CA ASP A 196 -8.97 6.77 0.22
C ASP A 196 -7.46 6.50 0.42
N PHE A 197 -6.67 6.45 -0.65
CA PHE A 197 -5.21 6.25 -0.59
C PHE A 197 -4.50 7.45 0.02
N PHE A 198 -4.88 8.65 -0.40
CA PHE A 198 -4.33 9.88 0.15
C PHE A 198 -4.61 10.00 1.65
N GLU A 199 -5.84 9.68 2.07
CA GLU A 199 -6.26 9.82 3.48
C GLU A 199 -5.70 8.72 4.41
N LYS A 200 -5.50 7.49 3.90
CA LYS A 200 -5.29 6.31 4.76
C LYS A 200 -3.99 5.55 4.51
N ALA A 201 -3.38 5.71 3.34
CA ALA A 201 -2.25 4.89 2.93
C ALA A 201 -0.96 5.66 2.67
N ASP A 202 -0.96 6.99 2.81
CA ASP A 202 0.15 7.88 2.41
C ASP A 202 0.62 7.63 0.96
N LEU A 203 -0.33 7.30 0.09
CA LEU A 203 -0.11 7.05 -1.33
C LEU A 203 -0.88 8.05 -2.18
N ILE A 204 -0.23 8.57 -3.20
CA ILE A 204 -0.86 9.39 -4.24
C ILE A 204 -1.05 8.50 -5.46
N LEU A 205 -2.30 8.21 -5.79
CA LEU A 205 -2.70 7.46 -6.97
C LEU A 205 -3.07 8.44 -8.08
N ASN A 206 -2.20 8.60 -9.08
CA ASN A 206 -2.51 9.29 -10.32
C ASN A 206 -2.85 8.28 -11.41
N TYR A 207 -3.73 8.66 -12.33
CA TYR A 207 -4.10 7.81 -13.46
C TYR A 207 -4.55 8.64 -14.65
N GLU A 208 -4.33 8.11 -15.83
CA GLU A 208 -4.72 8.72 -17.10
C GLU A 208 -5.14 7.64 -18.12
N PRO A 209 -6.01 7.97 -19.09
CA PRO A 209 -6.24 7.09 -20.22
C PRO A 209 -4.97 6.92 -21.04
N ALA A 210 -4.47 5.68 -21.18
CA ALA A 210 -3.27 5.38 -21.95
C ALA A 210 -3.60 5.11 -23.43
N LYS A 211 -4.56 4.21 -23.68
CA LYS A 211 -4.98 3.86 -25.06
C LYS A 211 -6.45 4.17 -25.24
N LYS A 212 -6.79 4.66 -26.45
CA LYS A 212 -8.17 4.98 -26.87
C LYS A 212 -8.44 4.41 -28.26
N LYS A 213 -9.70 3.99 -28.49
CA LYS A 213 -10.24 3.68 -29.81
C LYS A 213 -11.40 4.64 -30.09
N GLY A 214 -11.13 5.68 -30.85
CA GLY A 214 -12.05 6.83 -30.97
C GLY A 214 -12.26 7.50 -29.61
N LYS A 215 -13.50 7.57 -29.15
CA LYS A 215 -13.85 8.13 -27.82
C LYS A 215 -13.77 7.10 -26.65
N LYS A 216 -13.66 5.80 -26.96
CA LYS A 216 -13.61 4.72 -25.95
C LYS A 216 -12.21 4.61 -25.38
N VAL A 217 -12.08 4.67 -24.06
CA VAL A 217 -10.83 4.34 -23.34
C VAL A 217 -10.66 2.82 -23.34
N ILE A 218 -9.48 2.35 -23.72
CA ILE A 218 -9.12 0.92 -23.78
C ILE A 218 -8.26 0.53 -22.59
N SER A 219 -7.31 1.37 -22.21
CA SER A 219 -6.43 1.10 -21.09
C SER A 219 -6.19 2.35 -20.27
N ILE A 220 -5.76 2.15 -19.02
CA ILE A 220 -5.48 3.16 -18.03
C ILE A 220 -4.06 2.97 -17.55
N LYS A 221 -3.27 4.03 -17.59
CA LYS A 221 -1.96 4.12 -16.95
C LYS A 221 -2.12 4.66 -15.55
N PHE A 222 -1.49 3.99 -14.60
CA PHE A 222 -1.42 4.38 -13.20
C PHE A 222 -0.01 4.85 -12.86
N MET A 223 0.07 5.84 -11.99
CA MET A 223 1.32 6.38 -11.46
C MET A 223 1.17 6.54 -9.96
N ILE A 224 2.10 5.97 -9.22
CA ILE A 224 2.07 5.94 -7.76
C ILE A 224 3.23 6.73 -7.21
N GLN A 225 2.92 7.67 -6.31
CA GLN A 225 3.89 8.40 -5.51
C GLN A 225 3.65 8.10 -4.04
N THR A 226 4.72 7.96 -3.26
CA THR A 226 4.65 7.92 -1.80
C THR A 226 4.83 9.32 -1.23
N ALA A 227 4.44 9.55 0.02
CA ALA A 227 4.73 10.80 0.71
C ALA A 227 6.25 11.11 0.73
N THR A 228 7.08 10.08 0.75
CA THR A 228 8.54 10.21 0.65
C THR A 228 8.96 10.69 -0.74
N ASP A 229 8.35 10.20 -1.83
CA ASP A 229 8.67 10.63 -3.19
C ASP A 229 8.36 12.12 -3.38
N VAL A 230 7.21 12.58 -2.89
CA VAL A 230 6.82 14.00 -2.95
C VAL A 230 7.84 14.89 -2.23
N LYS A 231 8.33 14.43 -1.09
CA LYS A 231 9.38 15.16 -0.34
C LYS A 231 10.70 15.20 -1.10
N PHE A 232 11.08 14.11 -1.77
CA PHE A 232 12.27 14.11 -2.62
C PHE A 232 12.12 15.04 -3.81
N GLU A 233 10.97 15.05 -4.48
CA GLU A 233 10.69 15.94 -5.59
C GLU A 233 10.77 17.41 -5.15
N ALA A 234 10.23 17.76 -3.98
CA ALA A 234 10.33 19.11 -3.41
C ALA A 234 11.80 19.53 -3.16
N VAL A 235 12.61 18.63 -2.61
CA VAL A 235 14.06 18.89 -2.42
C VAL A 235 14.77 19.09 -3.75
N GLU A 236 14.46 18.26 -4.76
CA GLU A 236 15.07 18.41 -6.09
C GLU A 236 14.68 19.73 -6.76
N GLU A 237 13.42 20.17 -6.61
CA GLU A 237 12.96 21.46 -7.11
C GLU A 237 13.70 22.62 -6.45
N GLU A 238 13.80 22.64 -5.12
CA GLU A 238 14.57 23.63 -4.36
C GLU A 238 16.05 23.64 -4.78
N MET A 239 16.67 22.47 -4.98
CA MET A 239 18.04 22.37 -5.44
C MET A 239 18.24 22.84 -6.89
N ASN A 240 17.25 22.63 -7.75
CA ASN A 240 17.28 23.15 -9.12
C ASN A 240 17.17 24.67 -9.15
N ASP A 241 16.33 25.27 -8.32
CA ASP A 241 16.20 26.70 -8.16
C ASP A 241 17.48 27.30 -7.58
N PHE A 242 18.09 26.68 -6.60
CA PHE A 242 19.38 27.02 -6.04
C PHE A 242 20.49 27.05 -7.11
N ARG A 243 20.57 26.03 -7.99
CA ARG A 243 21.57 25.97 -9.06
C ARG A 243 21.40 27.05 -10.13
N LYS A 244 20.21 27.61 -10.32
CA LYS A 244 19.87 28.64 -11.28
C LYS A 244 19.97 30.05 -10.69
N ALA A 245 20.00 30.19 -9.37
CA ALA A 245 20.03 31.46 -8.67
C ALA A 245 21.41 32.15 -8.79
N ASP A 246 21.42 33.49 -8.65
CA ASP A 246 22.68 34.28 -8.59
C ASP A 246 23.52 33.82 -7.38
N PRO A 247 24.81 33.50 -7.56
CA PRO A 247 25.68 33.02 -6.48
C PRO A 247 25.70 33.93 -5.24
N ASN A 248 25.61 35.26 -5.43
CA ASN A 248 25.61 36.20 -4.30
C ASN A 248 24.30 36.12 -3.52
N GLN A 249 23.16 35.94 -4.20
CA GLN A 249 21.86 35.73 -3.54
C GLN A 249 21.86 34.45 -2.76
N VAL A 250 22.42 33.39 -3.32
CA VAL A 250 22.53 32.07 -2.65
C VAL A 250 23.31 32.19 -1.33
N VAL A 251 24.45 32.86 -1.33
CA VAL A 251 25.25 33.08 -0.13
C VAL A 251 24.49 33.89 0.92
N LEU A 252 23.74 34.91 0.50
CA LEU A 252 22.91 35.71 1.41
C LEU A 252 21.77 34.88 2.06
N VAL A 253 21.08 34.11 1.26
CA VAL A 253 20.00 33.22 1.75
C VAL A 253 20.54 32.13 2.70
N ALA A 254 21.63 31.49 2.34
CA ALA A 254 22.27 30.48 3.19
C ALA A 254 22.75 31.10 4.52
N LYS A 255 23.32 32.30 4.50
CA LYS A 255 23.72 33.02 5.71
C LYS A 255 22.53 33.35 6.61
N ASP A 256 21.42 33.80 6.02
CA ASP A 256 20.19 34.09 6.77
C ASP A 256 19.60 32.80 7.43
N ILE A 257 19.57 31.67 6.71
CA ILE A 257 19.17 30.35 7.26
C ILE A 257 20.10 29.95 8.44
N MET A 258 21.42 30.08 8.24
CA MET A 258 22.39 29.76 9.29
C MET A 258 22.15 30.56 10.57
N LEU A 259 21.94 31.86 10.41
CA LEU A 259 21.72 32.76 11.56
C LEU A 259 20.42 32.47 12.30
N ARG A 260 19.36 32.06 11.60
CA ARG A 260 18.06 31.80 12.20
C ARG A 260 17.94 30.41 12.81
N GLU A 261 18.53 29.40 12.17
CA GLU A 261 18.23 28.02 12.51
C GLU A 261 19.40 27.23 13.11
N TYR A 262 20.63 27.75 12.96
CA TYR A 262 21.84 27.04 13.35
C TYR A 262 22.72 27.86 14.31
N LYS A 263 23.51 27.15 15.09
CA LYS A 263 24.51 27.74 16.01
C LYS A 263 25.91 27.30 15.56
N PHE A 264 26.30 27.67 14.35
CA PHE A 264 27.65 27.43 13.87
C PHE A 264 28.66 28.42 14.49
N SER A 265 29.93 28.01 14.58
CA SER A 265 31.01 28.97 14.89
C SER A 265 31.26 29.88 13.67
N ARG A 266 31.85 31.06 13.92
CA ARG A 266 32.25 32.01 12.84
C ARG A 266 33.15 31.34 11.80
N GLU A 267 34.04 30.47 12.24
CA GLU A 267 34.92 29.68 11.38
C GLU A 267 34.14 28.72 10.46
N GLN A 268 33.18 27.99 11.04
CA GLN A 268 32.31 27.07 10.29
C GLN A 268 31.45 27.81 9.26
N GLU A 269 30.82 28.91 9.66
CA GLU A 269 30.06 29.78 8.75
C GLU A 269 30.93 30.27 7.59
N PHE A 270 32.15 30.77 7.90
CA PHE A 270 33.09 31.24 6.89
C PHE A 270 33.47 30.12 5.92
N MET A 271 33.78 28.92 6.42
CA MET A 271 34.12 27.77 5.56
C MET A 271 32.96 27.35 4.65
N ILE A 272 31.75 27.31 5.17
CA ILE A 272 30.55 26.94 4.39
C ILE A 272 30.30 27.97 3.28
N LEU A 273 30.29 29.25 3.63
CA LEU A 273 29.93 30.32 2.69
C LEU A 273 30.99 30.57 1.61
N ASN A 274 32.26 30.20 1.84
CA ASN A 274 33.35 30.37 0.89
C ASN A 274 33.73 29.10 0.12
N SER A 275 33.06 27.98 0.37
CA SER A 275 33.25 26.74 -0.37
C SER A 275 31.97 26.36 -1.13
N PRO A 276 31.97 26.40 -2.47
CA PRO A 276 30.81 26.03 -3.26
C PRO A 276 30.26 24.61 -2.93
N ASP A 277 31.13 23.64 -2.66
CA ASP A 277 30.76 22.27 -2.32
C ASP A 277 30.11 22.19 -0.94
N LEU A 278 30.67 22.87 0.06
CA LEU A 278 30.11 22.91 1.40
C LEU A 278 28.77 23.68 1.41
N LEU A 279 28.67 24.75 0.65
CA LEU A 279 27.44 25.54 0.51
C LEU A 279 26.33 24.72 -0.13
N THR A 280 26.62 24.00 -1.22
CA THR A 280 25.68 23.12 -1.89
C THR A 280 25.22 22.00 -0.94
N THR A 281 26.16 21.37 -0.25
CA THR A 281 25.86 20.32 0.73
C THR A 281 25.03 20.84 1.91
N PHE A 282 25.33 22.06 2.39
CA PHE A 282 24.55 22.73 3.43
C PHE A 282 23.08 22.91 3.01
N VAL A 283 22.86 23.51 1.83
CA VAL A 283 21.51 23.78 1.32
C VAL A 283 20.74 22.47 1.10
N GLU A 284 21.37 21.47 0.50
CA GLU A 284 20.72 20.17 0.27
C GLU A 284 20.30 19.47 1.57
N ILE A 285 21.19 19.41 2.55
CA ILE A 285 20.88 18.79 3.85
C ILE A 285 19.81 19.59 4.58
N ASN A 286 19.88 20.94 4.55
CA ASN A 286 18.85 21.78 5.16
C ASN A 286 17.48 21.52 4.53
N SER A 287 17.39 21.53 3.20
CA SER A 287 16.16 21.23 2.45
C SER A 287 15.62 19.85 2.80
N ARG A 288 16.46 18.83 2.90
CA ARG A 288 16.05 17.48 3.32
C ARG A 288 15.53 17.42 4.75
N ILE A 289 16.07 18.25 5.64
CA ILE A 289 15.61 18.36 7.04
C ILE A 289 14.23 19.04 7.06
N ASP A 290 14.07 20.15 6.38
CA ASP A 290 12.84 20.96 6.38
C ASP A 290 11.68 20.21 5.71
N ASN A 291 11.96 19.44 4.65
CA ASN A 291 10.99 18.55 4.01
C ASN A 291 10.77 17.24 4.79
N GLY A 292 11.45 17.05 5.95
CA GLY A 292 11.25 15.89 6.83
C GLY A 292 11.72 14.55 6.25
N LEU A 293 12.67 14.58 5.31
CA LEU A 293 13.38 13.39 4.82
C LEU A 293 14.44 12.92 5.82
N ILE A 294 14.99 13.85 6.59
CA ILE A 294 15.97 13.59 7.65
C ILE A 294 15.31 13.85 9.01
N LYS A 295 15.17 12.79 9.82
CA LYS A 295 14.68 12.90 11.19
C LYS A 295 15.85 13.14 12.14
N ILE A 296 15.94 14.34 12.71
CA ILE A 296 16.99 14.71 13.65
C ILE A 296 16.61 14.24 15.05
N ARG A 297 17.51 13.50 15.72
CA ARG A 297 17.36 13.05 17.11
C ARG A 297 18.09 13.92 18.13
N SER A 298 18.90 14.88 17.64
CA SER A 298 19.69 15.82 18.47
C SER A 298 19.47 17.26 17.99
N SER A 299 20.49 18.12 18.01
CA SER A 299 20.36 19.46 17.44
C SER A 299 20.59 19.46 15.92
N LYS A 300 19.83 20.29 15.18
CA LYS A 300 20.04 20.53 13.74
C LYS A 300 21.51 20.90 13.44
N THR A 301 22.09 21.81 14.26
CA THR A 301 23.48 22.26 14.10
C THR A 301 24.48 21.12 14.23
N HIS A 302 24.32 20.26 15.26
CA HIS A 302 25.26 19.16 15.47
C HIS A 302 25.22 18.15 14.32
N TYR A 303 24.01 17.81 13.86
CA TYR A 303 23.83 16.91 12.73
C TYR A 303 24.50 17.46 11.47
N LEU A 304 24.22 18.71 11.13
CA LEU A 304 24.68 19.33 9.92
C LEU A 304 26.20 19.59 9.97
N ALA A 305 26.73 20.05 11.10
CA ALA A 305 28.18 20.18 11.30
C ALA A 305 28.94 18.87 11.07
N LYS A 306 28.40 17.77 11.61
CA LYS A 306 28.96 16.43 11.40
C LYS A 306 28.91 16.02 9.92
N SER A 307 27.80 16.27 9.25
CA SER A 307 27.60 15.95 7.82
C SER A 307 28.51 16.76 6.89
N LEU A 308 28.87 17.99 7.29
CA LEU A 308 29.82 18.86 6.59
C LEU A 308 31.30 18.57 6.94
N GLY A 309 31.57 17.56 7.77
CA GLY A 309 32.94 17.19 8.15
C GLY A 309 33.53 17.97 9.32
N PHE A 310 32.74 18.80 10.03
CA PHE A 310 33.19 19.56 11.18
C PHE A 310 33.10 18.80 12.52
N GLY A 311 32.68 17.53 12.48
CA GLY A 311 32.66 16.66 13.66
C GLY A 311 34.09 16.33 14.11
N LYS A 312 34.40 16.44 15.40
CA LYS A 312 35.62 15.85 15.95
C LYS A 312 35.65 14.36 15.60
N LYS A 313 36.78 13.91 15.02
CA LYS A 313 37.07 12.46 14.86
C LYS A 313 37.07 11.76 16.19
#